data_b98f47a1d021c0fb8fc54e12371dbc85
#
_entry.id   b98f47a1d021c0fb8fc54e12371dbc85
#
_cell.length_a   1.000
_cell.length_b   1.000
_cell.length_c   1.000
_cell.angle_alpha   90.00
_cell.angle_beta   90.00
_cell.angle_gamma   90.00
#
_symmetry.space_group_name_H-M   'P 1'
#
loop_
_entity.id
_entity.type
_entity.pdbx_description
1 polymer ?
#
loop_
_entity_poly.entity_id
_entity_poly.type
_entity_poly.pdbx_seq_one_letter_code
_entity_poly.pdbx_strand_id
1 'polypeptide(L)'
;MQLYIEGYRKHNKALYQTLGSAALFYGEVLLGKRMSKNIYLDIKLTKGLKKKEKAYGFCHIVDDNLSRPREFMIELDASMKYSFDQILTWLAHEMVHLKQFVRGELCDYETGRVQWKSRSFGRVHYDDQPWEKEAYRLEDELYEMFEEWNCESP
;
A
#
# COMPACT_ATOMS: atom_id res chain seq x y z
N MET A 1 -8.58 -6.38 -9.48
CA MET A 1 -7.45 -5.43 -9.48
C MET A 1 -6.61 -5.67 -10.72
N GLN A 2 -6.33 -4.63 -11.44
CA GLN A 2 -5.34 -4.66 -12.51
C GLN A 2 -4.01 -4.24 -11.91
N LEU A 3 -3.04 -5.12 -11.97
CA LEU A 3 -1.79 -5.01 -11.22
C LEU A 3 -0.60 -5.07 -12.17
N TYR A 4 0.34 -4.15 -11.99
CA TYR A 4 1.61 -4.12 -12.68
C TYR A 4 2.74 -3.92 -11.69
N ILE A 5 3.81 -4.69 -11.81
CA ILE A 5 4.97 -4.62 -10.90
C ILE A 5 6.22 -4.42 -11.73
N GLU A 6 7.03 -3.41 -11.40
CA GLU A 6 8.27 -3.11 -12.11
C GLU A 6 9.37 -2.60 -11.18
N GLY A 7 10.57 -2.54 -11.68
CA GLY A 7 11.70 -1.88 -11.04
C GLY A 7 12.82 -2.80 -10.63
N TYR A 8 13.45 -2.50 -9.51
CA TYR A 8 14.60 -3.21 -9.00
C TYR A 8 14.27 -4.67 -8.70
N ARG A 9 15.22 -5.55 -8.94
CA ARG A 9 15.05 -7.01 -8.78
C ARG A 9 14.03 -7.61 -9.76
N LYS A 10 13.83 -7.00 -10.92
CA LYS A 10 12.87 -7.46 -11.95
C LYS A 10 13.04 -8.91 -12.39
N HIS A 11 14.25 -9.47 -12.25
CA HIS A 11 14.53 -10.87 -12.58
C HIS A 11 14.19 -11.85 -11.45
N ASN A 12 13.85 -11.36 -10.28
CA ASN A 12 13.44 -12.20 -9.15
C ASN A 12 11.95 -12.53 -9.27
N LYS A 13 11.66 -13.59 -10.03
CA LYS A 13 10.29 -14.03 -10.29
C LYS A 13 9.52 -14.37 -9.00
N ALA A 14 10.21 -15.01 -8.04
CA ALA A 14 9.58 -15.39 -6.78
C ALA A 14 9.08 -14.17 -6.01
N LEU A 15 9.89 -13.10 -5.92
CA LEU A 15 9.50 -11.87 -5.27
C LEU A 15 8.29 -11.23 -5.98
N TYR A 16 8.35 -11.13 -7.30
CA TYR A 16 7.28 -10.51 -8.09
C TYR A 16 5.97 -11.28 -7.98
N GLN A 17 6.02 -12.61 -8.05
CA GLN A 17 4.83 -13.45 -7.91
C GLN A 17 4.23 -13.31 -6.51
N THR A 18 5.05 -13.33 -5.47
CA THR A 18 4.59 -13.20 -4.09
C THR A 18 3.98 -11.83 -3.83
N LEU A 19 4.61 -10.76 -4.33
CA LEU A 19 4.07 -9.41 -4.22
C LEU A 19 2.71 -9.29 -4.93
N GLY A 20 2.60 -9.88 -6.12
CA GLY A 20 1.35 -9.89 -6.87
C GLY A 20 0.22 -10.59 -6.11
N SER A 21 0.50 -11.77 -5.59
CA SER A 21 -0.47 -12.54 -4.78
C SER A 21 -0.85 -11.78 -3.52
N ALA A 22 0.11 -11.19 -2.84
CA ALA A 22 -0.14 -10.41 -1.63
C ALA A 22 -1.00 -9.17 -1.90
N ALA A 23 -0.68 -8.42 -2.95
CA ALA A 23 -1.46 -7.23 -3.32
C ALA A 23 -2.92 -7.55 -3.61
N LEU A 24 -3.16 -8.63 -4.37
CA LEU A 24 -4.52 -9.10 -4.66
C LEU A 24 -5.24 -9.52 -3.38
N PHE A 25 -4.56 -10.26 -2.52
CA PHE A 25 -5.12 -10.73 -1.25
C PHE A 25 -5.46 -9.54 -0.33
N TYR A 26 -4.54 -8.63 -0.11
CA TYR A 26 -4.75 -7.44 0.73
C TYR A 26 -5.88 -6.58 0.18
N GLY A 27 -5.92 -6.40 -1.14
CA GLY A 27 -6.98 -5.63 -1.78
C GLY A 27 -8.36 -6.23 -1.52
N GLU A 28 -8.50 -7.54 -1.63
CA GLU A 28 -9.77 -8.22 -1.37
C GLU A 28 -10.16 -8.17 0.10
N VAL A 29 -9.22 -8.34 1.02
CA VAL A 29 -9.49 -8.23 2.46
C VAL A 29 -9.96 -6.83 2.83
N LEU A 30 -9.27 -5.81 2.32
CA LEU A 30 -9.53 -4.42 2.70
C LEU A 30 -10.75 -3.81 2.00
N LEU A 31 -11.01 -4.18 0.76
CA LEU A 31 -12.02 -3.54 -0.09
C LEU A 31 -13.19 -4.45 -0.46
N GLY A 32 -13.02 -5.76 -0.30
CA GLY A 32 -13.95 -6.74 -0.85
C GLY A 32 -13.69 -7.02 -2.32
N LYS A 33 -14.15 -8.16 -2.81
CA LYS A 33 -13.88 -8.62 -4.19
C LYS A 33 -14.40 -7.65 -5.25
N ARG A 34 -15.61 -7.13 -5.04
CA ARG A 34 -16.26 -6.23 -6.01
C ARG A 34 -15.48 -4.94 -6.21
N MET A 35 -15.12 -4.25 -5.13
CA MET A 35 -14.40 -2.99 -5.19
C MET A 35 -12.97 -3.20 -5.66
N SER A 36 -12.31 -4.26 -5.20
CA SER A 36 -10.94 -4.57 -5.57
C SER A 36 -10.76 -4.73 -7.08
N LYS A 37 -11.77 -5.28 -7.79
CA LYS A 37 -11.73 -5.44 -9.24
C LYS A 37 -11.61 -4.12 -10.01
N ASN A 38 -12.04 -3.03 -9.42
CA ASN A 38 -12.07 -1.72 -10.07
C ASN A 38 -10.81 -0.89 -9.83
N ILE A 39 -9.80 -1.47 -9.19
CA ILE A 39 -8.56 -0.77 -8.82
C ILE A 39 -7.45 -1.08 -9.82
N TYR A 40 -6.72 -0.03 -10.20
CA TYR A 40 -5.46 -0.13 -10.96
C TYR A 40 -4.32 0.17 -10.01
N LEU A 41 -3.36 -0.73 -9.93
CA LEU A 41 -2.22 -0.58 -9.02
C LEU A 41 -0.91 -0.88 -9.74
N ASP A 42 -0.02 0.10 -9.73
CA ASP A 42 1.38 -0.08 -10.12
C ASP A 42 2.21 -0.19 -8.83
N ILE A 43 3.00 -1.26 -8.73
CA ILE A 43 3.98 -1.40 -7.66
C ILE A 43 5.36 -1.19 -8.25
N LYS A 44 6.07 -0.21 -7.74
CA LYS A 44 7.43 0.12 -8.16
C LYS A 44 8.41 -0.30 -7.06
N LEU A 45 9.37 -1.15 -7.42
CA LEU A 45 10.42 -1.59 -6.51
C LEU A 45 11.67 -0.73 -6.72
N THR A 46 12.13 -0.08 -5.67
CA THR A 46 13.24 0.86 -5.72
C THR A 46 14.35 0.42 -4.76
N LYS A 47 15.59 0.52 -5.20
CA LYS A 47 16.76 0.30 -4.36
C LYS A 47 17.07 1.57 -3.57
N GLY A 48 17.17 1.45 -2.26
CA GLY A 48 17.61 2.57 -1.41
C GLY A 48 16.55 3.64 -1.19
N LEU A 49 15.27 3.32 -1.30
CA LEU A 49 14.19 4.27 -1.07
C LEU A 49 14.25 4.86 0.34
N LYS A 50 14.47 4.04 1.35
CA LYS A 50 14.58 4.48 2.74
C LYS A 50 15.70 5.50 2.95
N LYS A 51 16.82 5.30 2.27
CA LYS A 51 17.96 6.22 2.34
C LYS A 51 17.64 7.56 1.69
N LYS A 52 16.93 7.55 0.55
CA LYS A 52 16.58 8.75 -0.21
C LYS A 52 15.42 9.53 0.40
N GLU A 53 14.36 8.83 0.77
CA GLU A 53 13.07 9.43 1.13
C GLU A 53 12.71 9.24 2.60
N LYS A 54 13.56 8.55 3.37
CA LYS A 54 13.34 8.26 4.79
C LYS A 54 12.09 7.42 5.08
N ALA A 55 11.59 6.73 4.07
CA ALA A 55 10.43 5.84 4.21
C ALA A 55 10.66 4.56 3.43
N TYR A 56 10.09 3.45 3.91
CA TYR A 56 10.17 2.15 3.24
C TYR A 56 9.19 2.01 2.09
N GLY A 57 8.17 2.85 2.05
CA GLY A 57 7.17 2.83 1.01
C GLY A 57 6.33 4.08 0.96
N PHE A 58 5.59 4.22 -0.14
CA PHE A 58 4.63 5.29 -0.38
C PHE A 58 3.43 4.75 -1.15
N CYS A 59 2.26 5.34 -0.91
CA CYS A 59 1.08 5.12 -1.73
C CYS A 59 0.65 6.46 -2.34
N HIS A 60 0.65 6.52 -3.66
CA HIS A 60 0.29 7.73 -4.41
C HIS A 60 -0.98 7.51 -5.22
N ILE A 61 -1.86 8.52 -5.25
CA ILE A 61 -2.98 8.57 -6.16
C ILE A 61 -2.46 9.03 -7.52
N VAL A 62 -2.78 8.29 -8.58
CA VAL A 62 -2.32 8.59 -9.94
C VAL A 62 -3.41 9.24 -10.78
N ASP A 63 -4.68 8.89 -10.55
CA ASP A 63 -5.78 9.48 -11.31
C ASP A 63 -6.15 10.89 -10.84
N ASP A 64 -6.92 11.59 -11.68
CA ASP A 64 -7.32 12.98 -11.42
C ASP A 64 -8.50 13.10 -10.46
N ASN A 65 -9.15 12.01 -10.13
CA ASN A 65 -10.34 12.01 -9.28
C ASN A 65 -9.99 11.81 -7.83
N LEU A 66 -9.57 12.89 -7.16
CA LEU A 66 -9.11 12.84 -5.76
C LEU A 66 -10.20 12.46 -4.76
N SER A 67 -11.49 12.65 -5.12
CA SER A 67 -12.61 12.27 -4.23
C SER A 67 -12.98 10.79 -4.34
N ARG A 68 -12.70 10.15 -5.49
CA ARG A 68 -12.98 8.73 -5.75
C ARG A 68 -11.83 8.10 -6.54
N PRO A 69 -10.61 8.10 -6.00
CA PRO A 69 -9.47 7.57 -6.74
C PRO A 69 -9.60 6.06 -6.94
N ARG A 70 -9.13 5.60 -8.11
CA ARG A 70 -9.14 4.18 -8.49
C ARG A 70 -7.80 3.73 -9.07
N GLU A 71 -6.89 4.66 -9.31
CA GLU A 71 -5.57 4.37 -9.86
C GLU A 71 -4.49 4.82 -8.88
N PHE A 72 -3.58 3.91 -8.55
CA PHE A 72 -2.58 4.12 -7.51
C PHE A 72 -1.23 3.61 -7.94
N MET A 73 -0.19 4.19 -7.37
CA MET A 73 1.16 3.65 -7.41
C MET A 73 1.64 3.46 -5.97
N ILE A 74 2.16 2.27 -5.69
CA ILE A 74 2.86 2.00 -4.44
C ILE A 74 4.34 1.82 -4.76
N GLU A 75 5.20 2.57 -4.10
CA GLU A 75 6.64 2.41 -4.22
C GLU A 75 7.17 1.78 -2.94
N LEU A 76 8.06 0.78 -3.07
CA LEU A 76 8.62 0.03 -1.95
C LEU A 76 10.13 -0.06 -2.06
N ASP A 77 10.82 0.00 -0.93
CA ASP A 77 12.26 -0.27 -0.88
C ASP A 77 12.49 -1.78 -1.04
N ALA A 78 13.12 -2.17 -2.14
CA ALA A 78 13.42 -3.57 -2.44
C ALA A 78 14.92 -3.86 -2.38
N SER A 79 15.68 -3.10 -1.58
CA SER A 79 17.12 -3.33 -1.40
C SER A 79 17.37 -4.75 -0.91
N MET A 80 18.50 -5.34 -1.34
CA MET A 80 18.82 -6.75 -1.07
C MET A 80 18.91 -7.11 0.40
N LYS A 81 19.19 -6.14 1.26
CA LYS A 81 19.29 -6.35 2.73
C LYS A 81 17.94 -6.61 3.40
N TYR A 82 16.82 -6.31 2.72
CA TYR A 82 15.49 -6.53 3.27
C TYR A 82 14.93 -7.89 2.85
N SER A 83 14.28 -8.58 3.79
CA SER A 83 13.64 -9.86 3.53
C SER A 83 12.32 -9.66 2.76
N PHE A 84 11.81 -10.75 2.16
CA PHE A 84 10.48 -10.75 1.55
C PHE A 84 9.42 -10.38 2.58
N ASP A 85 9.54 -10.89 3.80
CA ASP A 85 8.58 -10.63 4.88
C ASP A 85 8.47 -9.15 5.20
N GLN A 86 9.62 -8.46 5.25
CA GLN A 86 9.64 -7.01 5.47
C GLN A 86 8.95 -6.26 4.33
N ILE A 87 9.28 -6.61 3.09
CA ILE A 87 8.69 -5.96 1.91
C ILE A 87 7.18 -6.22 1.85
N LEU A 88 6.74 -7.43 2.16
CA LEU A 88 5.32 -7.79 2.18
C LEU A 88 4.55 -7.05 3.27
N THR A 89 5.18 -6.82 4.42
CA THR A 89 4.58 -6.04 5.51
C THR A 89 4.46 -4.56 5.11
N TRP A 90 5.47 -4.00 4.48
CA TRP A 90 5.39 -2.62 3.96
C TRP A 90 4.33 -2.48 2.87
N LEU A 91 4.21 -3.49 2.01
CA LEU A 91 3.11 -3.52 1.03
C LEU A 91 1.76 -3.47 1.74
N ALA A 92 1.57 -4.26 2.79
CA ALA A 92 0.34 -4.24 3.58
C ALA A 92 0.04 -2.85 4.14
N HIS A 93 1.05 -2.18 4.69
CA HIS A 93 0.94 -0.81 5.19
C HIS A 93 0.42 0.15 4.11
N GLU A 94 1.05 0.13 2.94
CA GLU A 94 0.65 1.02 1.83
C GLU A 94 -0.72 0.64 1.27
N MET A 95 -1.08 -0.64 1.29
CA MET A 95 -2.42 -1.09 0.89
C MET A 95 -3.51 -0.57 1.82
N VAL A 96 -3.20 -0.38 3.10
CA VAL A 96 -4.15 0.27 4.03
C VAL A 96 -4.39 1.72 3.60
N HIS A 97 -3.34 2.45 3.23
CA HIS A 97 -3.51 3.82 2.70
C HIS A 97 -4.34 3.83 1.41
N LEU A 98 -4.11 2.88 0.51
CA LEU A 98 -4.92 2.72 -0.69
C LEU A 98 -6.41 2.55 -0.32
N LYS A 99 -6.71 1.69 0.62
CA LYS A 99 -8.07 1.48 1.12
C LYS A 99 -8.66 2.77 1.69
N GLN A 100 -7.89 3.52 2.47
CA GLN A 100 -8.32 4.79 3.05
C GLN A 100 -8.71 5.81 1.97
N PHE A 101 -7.93 5.88 0.89
CA PHE A 101 -8.25 6.75 -0.25
C PHE A 101 -9.48 6.27 -1.00
N VAL A 102 -9.55 4.97 -1.31
CA VAL A 102 -10.68 4.40 -2.07
C VAL A 102 -12.00 4.59 -1.33
N ARG A 103 -12.01 4.43 -0.02
CA ARG A 103 -13.21 4.57 0.80
C ARG A 103 -13.53 6.02 1.19
N GLY A 104 -12.68 6.98 0.77
CA GLY A 104 -12.87 8.38 1.11
C GLY A 104 -12.62 8.70 2.58
N GLU A 105 -11.99 7.80 3.32
CA GLU A 105 -11.61 8.03 4.72
C GLU A 105 -10.48 9.06 4.82
N LEU A 106 -9.54 9.00 3.88
CA LEU A 106 -8.41 9.91 3.78
C LEU A 106 -8.51 10.69 2.48
N CYS A 107 -8.52 12.02 2.57
CA CYS A 107 -8.55 12.90 1.41
C CYS A 107 -7.45 13.95 1.58
N ASP A 108 -6.61 14.08 0.57
CA ASP A 108 -5.57 15.10 0.51
C ASP A 108 -5.88 16.04 -0.66
N TYR A 109 -6.33 17.25 -0.34
CA TYR A 109 -6.80 18.22 -1.33
C TYR A 109 -5.72 19.22 -1.76
N GLU A 110 -4.44 18.94 -1.52
CA GLU A 110 -3.31 19.81 -1.91
C GLU A 110 -3.33 21.19 -1.25
N THR A 111 -4.15 21.39 -0.23
CA THR A 111 -4.28 22.67 0.47
C THR A 111 -3.37 22.76 1.70
N GLY A 112 -2.53 21.75 1.94
CA GLY A 112 -1.76 21.61 3.16
C GLY A 112 -2.57 21.05 4.32
N ARG A 113 -3.85 20.73 4.10
CA ARG A 113 -4.71 20.08 5.07
C ARG A 113 -5.18 18.74 4.54
N VAL A 114 -5.34 17.78 5.45
CA VAL A 114 -5.79 16.43 5.17
C VAL A 114 -7.14 16.21 5.86
N GLN A 115 -8.07 15.58 5.17
CA GLN A 115 -9.34 15.18 5.76
C GLN A 115 -9.30 13.69 6.11
N TRP A 116 -9.61 13.38 7.36
CA TRP A 116 -9.69 12.01 7.87
C TRP A 116 -11.06 11.78 8.47
N LYS A 117 -11.84 10.88 7.87
CA LYS A 117 -13.21 10.54 8.30
C LYS A 117 -14.05 11.79 8.56
N SER A 118 -14.04 12.70 7.58
CA SER A 118 -14.77 13.98 7.60
C SER A 118 -14.24 15.04 8.57
N ARG A 119 -13.10 14.79 9.23
CA ARG A 119 -12.45 15.77 10.11
C ARG A 119 -11.20 16.34 9.44
N SER A 120 -11.04 17.65 9.49
CA SER A 120 -9.90 18.35 8.91
C SER A 120 -8.73 18.38 9.86
N PHE A 121 -7.56 17.98 9.37
CA PHE A 121 -6.28 18.03 10.10
C PHE A 121 -5.32 18.95 9.39
N GLY A 122 -4.66 19.84 10.13
CA GLY A 122 -3.52 20.60 9.63
C GLY A 122 -2.24 19.79 9.77
N ARG A 123 -1.13 20.46 10.10
CA ARG A 123 0.12 19.77 10.39
C ARG A 123 -0.01 18.97 11.68
N VAL A 124 0.07 17.65 11.56
CA VAL A 124 0.04 16.73 12.69
C VAL A 124 1.34 15.93 12.65
N HIS A 125 1.97 15.76 13.81
CA HIS A 125 3.16 14.94 13.92
C HIS A 125 2.85 13.54 13.41
N TYR A 126 3.80 12.93 12.67
CA TYR A 126 3.61 11.63 12.03
C TYR A 126 3.04 10.58 12.99
N ASP A 127 3.57 10.50 14.21
CA ASP A 127 3.14 9.53 15.21
C ASP A 127 1.71 9.74 15.71
N ASP A 128 1.15 10.94 15.49
CA ASP A 128 -0.21 11.30 15.91
C ASP A 128 -1.21 11.25 14.76
N GLN A 129 -0.80 10.93 13.54
CA GLN A 129 -1.67 10.84 12.39
C GLN A 129 -2.56 9.59 12.49
N PRO A 130 -3.90 9.74 12.57
CA PRO A 130 -4.77 8.59 12.77
C PRO A 130 -4.75 7.59 11.61
N TRP A 131 -4.53 8.07 10.38
CA TRP A 131 -4.38 7.20 9.21
C TRP A 131 -3.12 6.35 9.26
N GLU A 132 -2.04 6.87 9.83
CA GLU A 132 -0.81 6.09 10.04
C GLU A 132 -0.99 5.07 11.17
N LYS A 133 -1.66 5.47 12.25
CA LYS A 133 -1.96 4.55 13.36
C LYS A 133 -2.77 3.34 12.88
N GLU A 134 -3.76 3.56 12.02
CA GLU A 134 -4.54 2.46 11.44
C GLU A 134 -3.65 1.57 10.57
N ALA A 135 -2.80 2.16 9.72
CA ALA A 135 -1.91 1.39 8.85
C ALA A 135 -0.93 0.52 9.65
N TYR A 136 -0.32 1.07 10.70
CA TYR A 136 0.57 0.30 11.59
C TYR A 136 -0.17 -0.80 12.34
N ARG A 137 -1.39 -0.54 12.77
CA ARG A 137 -2.20 -1.53 13.46
C ARG A 137 -2.57 -2.72 12.57
N LEU A 138 -2.82 -2.48 11.31
CA LEU A 138 -3.31 -3.50 10.37
C LEU A 138 -2.22 -4.23 9.59
N GLU A 139 -1.03 -3.65 9.44
CA GLU A 139 -0.01 -4.22 8.55
C GLU A 139 0.43 -5.64 8.95
N ASP A 140 0.69 -5.88 10.22
CA ASP A 140 1.12 -7.19 10.71
C ASP A 140 -0.01 -8.21 10.62
N GLU A 141 -1.23 -7.79 10.94
CA GLU A 141 -2.41 -8.63 10.87
C GLU A 141 -2.69 -9.09 9.45
N LEU A 142 -2.61 -8.17 8.47
CA LEU A 142 -2.77 -8.50 7.05
C LEU A 142 -1.67 -9.44 6.57
N TYR A 143 -0.44 -9.20 6.96
CA TYR A 143 0.68 -10.04 6.58
C TYR A 143 0.50 -11.47 7.12
N GLU A 144 0.12 -11.62 8.39
CA GLU A 144 -0.14 -12.93 8.99
C GLU A 144 -1.28 -13.66 8.27
N MET A 145 -2.36 -12.96 7.95
CA MET A 145 -3.48 -13.53 7.18
C MET A 145 -3.02 -14.02 5.81
N PHE A 146 -2.19 -13.24 5.13
CA PHE A 146 -1.64 -13.62 3.83
C PHE A 146 -0.74 -14.84 3.94
N GLU A 147 0.12 -14.91 4.95
CA GLU A 147 1.01 -16.06 5.16
C GLU A 147 0.21 -17.35 5.36
N GLU A 148 -0.82 -17.31 6.19
CA GLU A 148 -1.70 -18.46 6.41
C GLU A 148 -2.38 -18.91 5.11
N TRP A 149 -2.97 -17.93 4.40
CA TRP A 149 -3.64 -18.22 3.13
C TRP A 149 -2.67 -18.79 2.08
N ASN A 150 -1.48 -18.22 1.98
CA ASN A 150 -0.47 -18.61 0.99
C ASN A 150 0.09 -20.02 1.29
N CYS A 151 0.21 -20.40 2.55
CA CYS A 151 0.64 -21.73 2.95
C CYS A 151 -0.43 -22.81 2.67
N GLU A 152 -1.70 -22.44 2.73
CA GLU A 152 -2.83 -23.36 2.49
C GLU A 152 -3.15 -23.52 1.00
N SER A 153 -2.70 -22.57 0.17
CA SER A 153 -2.96 -22.60 -1.28
C SER A 153 -1.90 -23.44 -1.99
N PRO A 154 -2.30 -24.43 -2.80
CA PRO A 154 -1.35 -25.25 -3.56
C PRO A 154 -0.64 -24.43 -4.66
#